data_1a5306eccd62c319157f0c2b8089552a
#
_entry.id   1a5306eccd62c319157f0c2b8089552a
#
_cell.length_a   1.000
_cell.length_b   1.000
_cell.length_c   1.000
_cell.angle_alpha   90.00
_cell.angle_beta   90.00
_cell.angle_gamma   90.00
#
_symmetry.space_group_name_H-M   'P 1'
#
loop_
_entity.id
_entity.type
_entity.pdbx_description
1 polymer ?
#
loop_
_entity_poly.entity_id
_entity_poly.type
_entity_poly.pdbx_seq_one_letter_code
_entity_poly.pdbx_strand_id
1 'polypeptide(L)'
;MGKINVGRLILGGIVAGIAIDLLDYFVDGVWLAPRWASGMAMLGRPPAFSQIQIILFNVIGLLTGLVAIWVYAAIRPRFGAGIKTAIYAGLAVWLLTTLFPNVAFMHVAHLFPNHLTLYTTLGGVVEVVFGTVAGASVYKET
;
A
#
# COMPACT_ATOMS: atom_id res chain seq x y z
N MET A 1 -16.73 7.39 23.49
CA MET A 1 -16.22 6.76 22.24
C MET A 1 -16.57 7.72 21.10
N GLY A 2 -15.57 8.29 20.45
CA GLY A 2 -15.80 9.16 19.30
C GLY A 2 -16.43 8.40 18.14
N LYS A 3 -17.29 9.05 17.39
CA LYS A 3 -17.84 8.48 16.14
C LYS A 3 -16.81 8.67 15.03
N ILE A 4 -16.72 7.69 14.14
CA ILE A 4 -15.86 7.79 12.94
C ILE A 4 -16.35 8.97 12.10
N ASN A 5 -15.47 9.94 11.87
CA ASN A 5 -15.75 11.07 11.00
C ASN A 5 -15.52 10.66 9.54
N VAL A 6 -16.60 10.35 8.83
CA VAL A 6 -16.53 9.85 7.45
C VAL A 6 -15.84 10.84 6.50
N GLY A 7 -16.12 12.15 6.63
CA GLY A 7 -15.47 13.17 5.80
C GLY A 7 -13.96 13.22 6.01
N ARG A 8 -13.51 13.15 7.27
CA ARG A 8 -12.09 13.11 7.62
C ARG A 8 -11.43 11.77 7.26
N LEU A 9 -12.19 10.67 7.31
CA LEU A 9 -11.73 9.37 6.84
C LEU A 9 -11.46 9.40 5.34
N ILE A 10 -12.37 9.94 4.54
CA ILE A 10 -12.19 10.05 3.08
C ILE A 10 -10.98 10.95 2.78
N LEU A 11 -10.89 12.11 3.42
CA LEU A 11 -9.75 13.01 3.23
C LEU A 11 -8.42 12.34 3.59
N GLY A 12 -8.34 11.74 4.78
CA GLY A 12 -7.14 11.01 5.23
C GLY A 12 -6.81 9.83 4.32
N GLY A 13 -7.84 9.10 3.85
CA GLY A 13 -7.67 7.99 2.92
C GLY A 13 -7.11 8.42 1.55
N ILE A 14 -7.58 9.55 1.02
CA ILE A 14 -7.04 10.13 -0.21
C ILE A 14 -5.57 10.55 -0.01
N VAL A 15 -5.25 11.23 1.10
CA VAL A 15 -3.88 11.61 1.42
C VAL A 15 -2.98 10.38 1.57
N ALA A 16 -3.45 9.33 2.27
CA ALA A 16 -2.72 8.08 2.41
C ALA A 16 -2.50 7.41 1.04
N GLY A 17 -3.54 7.32 0.22
CA GLY A 17 -3.46 6.70 -1.11
C GLY A 17 -2.52 7.43 -2.05
N ILE A 18 -2.58 8.76 -2.11
CA ILE A 18 -1.64 9.56 -2.91
C ILE A 18 -0.20 9.34 -2.44
N ALA A 19 0.03 9.28 -1.13
CA ALA A 19 1.38 9.01 -0.60
C ALA A 19 1.86 7.60 -0.94
N ILE A 20 0.97 6.59 -0.88
CA ILE A 20 1.26 5.22 -1.32
C ILE A 20 1.63 5.22 -2.81
N ASP A 21 0.81 5.79 -3.69
CA ASP A 21 1.03 5.82 -5.14
C ASP A 21 2.35 6.53 -5.52
N LEU A 22 2.68 7.62 -4.82
CA LEU A 22 3.94 8.32 -5.05
C LEU A 22 5.14 7.46 -4.66
N LEU A 23 5.09 6.77 -3.53
CA LEU A 23 6.16 5.89 -3.09
C LEU A 23 6.29 4.65 -3.98
N ASP A 24 5.17 4.03 -4.37
CA ASP A 24 5.10 2.93 -5.33
C ASP A 24 5.74 3.33 -6.68
N TYR A 25 5.43 4.52 -7.17
CA TYR A 25 6.08 5.03 -8.38
C TYR A 25 7.60 5.06 -8.27
N PHE A 26 8.16 5.50 -7.15
CA PHE A 26 9.62 5.53 -6.98
C PHE A 26 10.20 4.13 -6.74
N VAL A 27 9.54 3.29 -5.96
CA VAL A 27 10.03 1.94 -5.64
C VAL A 27 9.86 1.01 -6.83
N ASP A 28 8.62 0.80 -7.28
CA ASP A 28 8.31 -0.19 -8.31
C ASP A 28 8.42 0.39 -9.73
N GLY A 29 8.01 1.63 -9.94
CA GLY A 29 8.03 2.30 -11.24
C GLY A 29 9.40 2.79 -11.68
N VAL A 30 10.32 3.10 -10.76
CA VAL A 30 11.66 3.60 -11.07
C VAL A 30 12.74 2.62 -10.64
N TRP A 31 12.86 2.33 -9.36
CA TRP A 31 13.96 1.52 -8.84
C TRP A 31 13.85 0.04 -9.25
N LEU A 32 12.68 -0.57 -9.15
CA LEU A 32 12.45 -1.98 -9.50
C LEU A 32 12.01 -2.19 -10.95
N ALA A 33 11.79 -1.14 -11.74
CA ALA A 33 11.30 -1.24 -13.11
C ALA A 33 12.09 -2.23 -14.00
N PRO A 34 13.43 -2.28 -13.98
CA PRO A 34 14.18 -3.28 -14.77
C PRO A 34 13.92 -4.72 -14.29
N ARG A 35 13.70 -4.94 -12.99
CA ARG A 35 13.39 -6.25 -12.43
C ARG A 35 11.97 -6.69 -12.78
N TRP A 36 11.02 -5.77 -12.76
CA TRP A 36 9.66 -6.01 -13.25
C TRP A 36 9.64 -6.37 -14.73
N ALA A 37 10.38 -5.63 -15.57
CA ALA A 37 10.48 -5.91 -16.99
C ALA A 37 11.02 -7.33 -17.24
N SER A 38 12.06 -7.74 -16.53
CA SER A 38 12.62 -9.10 -16.62
C SER A 38 11.63 -10.16 -16.13
N GLY A 39 10.94 -9.92 -15.02
CA GLY A 39 9.94 -10.84 -14.48
C GLY A 39 8.74 -11.01 -15.43
N MET A 40 8.25 -9.94 -16.02
CA MET A 40 7.18 -9.99 -17.03
C MET A 40 7.60 -10.76 -18.28
N ALA A 41 8.82 -10.54 -18.77
CA ALA A 41 9.38 -11.26 -19.91
C ALA A 41 9.46 -12.78 -19.65
N MET A 42 9.81 -13.21 -18.44
CA MET A 42 9.81 -14.63 -18.06
C MET A 42 8.41 -15.27 -18.15
N LEU A 43 7.36 -14.48 -17.97
CA LEU A 43 5.97 -14.92 -18.11
C LEU A 43 5.43 -14.76 -19.55
N GLY A 44 6.28 -14.41 -20.52
CA GLY A 44 5.86 -14.16 -21.90
C GLY A 44 4.96 -12.92 -22.05
N ARG A 45 5.06 -11.97 -21.13
CA ARG A 45 4.28 -10.71 -21.12
C ARG A 45 5.13 -9.54 -21.60
N PRO A 46 4.51 -8.46 -22.12
CA PRO A 46 5.22 -7.22 -22.43
C PRO A 46 5.99 -6.72 -21.22
N PRO A 47 7.23 -6.21 -21.40
CA PRO A 47 8.09 -5.79 -20.30
C PRO A 47 7.59 -4.52 -19.60
N ALA A 48 6.79 -3.70 -20.28
CA ALA A 48 6.20 -2.49 -19.75
C ALA A 48 4.70 -2.66 -19.46
N PHE A 49 4.23 -2.06 -18.39
CA PHE A 49 2.80 -1.98 -18.09
C PHE A 49 2.09 -1.03 -19.04
N SER A 50 0.89 -1.39 -19.47
CA SER A 50 0.02 -0.53 -20.26
C SER A 50 -0.53 0.63 -19.42
N GLN A 51 -1.00 1.68 -20.09
CA GLN A 51 -1.62 2.83 -19.41
C GLN A 51 -2.78 2.44 -18.48
N ILE A 52 -3.63 1.51 -18.93
CA ILE A 52 -4.76 1.04 -18.12
C ILE A 52 -4.30 0.29 -16.87
N GLN A 53 -3.23 -0.51 -16.96
CA GLN A 53 -2.66 -1.20 -15.80
C GLN A 53 -2.10 -0.19 -14.78
N ILE A 54 -1.40 0.84 -15.24
CA ILE A 54 -0.90 1.91 -14.37
C ILE A 54 -2.06 2.63 -13.66
N ILE A 55 -3.13 2.99 -14.39
CA ILE A 55 -4.32 3.61 -13.80
C ILE A 55 -4.94 2.69 -12.74
N LEU A 56 -5.06 1.39 -13.02
CA LEU A 56 -5.63 0.44 -12.07
C LEU A 56 -4.77 0.29 -10.82
N PHE A 57 -3.43 0.30 -10.93
CA PHE A 57 -2.54 0.30 -9.77
C PHE A 57 -2.75 1.53 -8.89
N ASN A 58 -2.85 2.73 -9.48
CA ASN A 58 -3.13 3.95 -8.73
C ASN A 58 -4.52 3.91 -8.05
N VAL A 59 -5.54 3.36 -8.70
CA VAL A 59 -6.85 3.16 -8.07
C VAL A 59 -6.75 2.21 -6.88
N ILE A 60 -5.98 1.13 -6.99
CA ILE A 60 -5.74 0.19 -5.89
C ILE A 60 -5.00 0.88 -4.74
N GLY A 61 -3.99 1.71 -5.03
CA GLY A 61 -3.28 2.49 -4.01
C GLY A 61 -4.20 3.45 -3.26
N LEU A 62 -5.07 4.18 -3.99
CA LEU A 62 -6.09 5.04 -3.37
C LEU A 62 -7.06 4.26 -2.47
N LEU A 63 -7.54 3.09 -2.93
CA LEU A 63 -8.42 2.22 -2.13
C LEU A 63 -7.69 1.67 -0.90
N THR A 64 -6.41 1.28 -1.05
CA THR A 64 -5.57 0.85 0.07
C THR A 64 -5.43 1.95 1.11
N GLY A 65 -5.24 3.20 0.69
CA GLY A 65 -5.19 4.35 1.58
C GLY A 65 -6.50 4.56 2.35
N LEU A 66 -7.65 4.42 1.69
CA LEU A 66 -8.97 4.51 2.34
C LEU A 66 -9.15 3.42 3.40
N VAL A 67 -8.79 2.17 3.07
CA VAL A 67 -8.84 1.04 4.01
C VAL A 67 -7.88 1.26 5.18
N ALA A 68 -6.67 1.76 4.92
CA ALA A 68 -5.67 2.01 5.96
C ALA A 68 -6.15 3.05 6.99
N ILE A 69 -6.79 4.13 6.54
CA ILE A 69 -7.35 5.14 7.45
C ILE A 69 -8.63 4.64 8.14
N TRP A 70 -9.42 3.80 7.47
CA TRP A 70 -10.55 3.15 8.14
C TRP A 70 -10.07 2.22 9.27
N VAL A 71 -9.04 1.40 9.03
CA VAL A 71 -8.42 0.55 10.08
C VAL A 71 -7.86 1.40 11.20
N TYR A 72 -7.12 2.48 10.87
CA TYR A 72 -6.62 3.43 11.86
C TYR A 72 -7.73 3.99 12.75
N ALA A 73 -8.81 4.48 12.14
CA ALA A 73 -9.97 5.01 12.87
C ALA A 73 -10.62 3.93 13.76
N ALA A 74 -10.73 2.70 13.26
CA ALA A 74 -11.35 1.59 13.98
C ALA A 74 -10.56 1.14 15.22
N ILE A 75 -9.22 1.14 15.15
CA ILE A 75 -8.36 0.70 16.27
C ILE A 75 -8.00 1.83 17.25
N ARG A 76 -8.15 3.08 16.82
CA ARG A 76 -7.81 4.28 17.60
C ARG A 76 -8.46 4.34 19.00
N PRO A 77 -9.73 3.96 19.19
CA PRO A 77 -10.33 3.96 20.54
C PRO A 77 -9.63 3.04 21.53
N ARG A 78 -8.95 2.00 21.05
CA ARG A 78 -8.24 1.02 21.88
C ARG A 78 -6.75 1.35 22.06
N PHE A 79 -6.10 1.84 21.03
CA PHE A 79 -4.64 2.08 21.01
C PHE A 79 -4.26 3.55 21.22
N GLY A 80 -5.24 4.44 21.22
CA GLY A 80 -5.03 5.88 21.28
C GLY A 80 -4.79 6.51 19.90
N ALA A 81 -4.84 7.84 19.86
CA ALA A 81 -4.50 8.61 18.67
C ALA A 81 -2.98 8.72 18.52
N GLY A 82 -2.50 8.81 17.27
CA GLY A 82 -1.11 9.17 16.98
C GLY A 82 -0.37 8.20 16.06
N ILE A 83 0.90 8.50 15.85
CA ILE A 83 1.77 7.81 14.88
C ILE A 83 1.90 6.31 15.18
N LYS A 84 2.02 5.93 16.44
CA LYS A 84 2.13 4.51 16.83
C LYS A 84 0.94 3.68 16.35
N THR A 85 -0.26 4.18 16.54
CA THR A 85 -1.50 3.53 16.08
C THR A 85 -1.59 3.53 14.55
N ALA A 86 -1.14 4.59 13.89
CA ALA A 86 -1.07 4.66 12.44
C ALA A 86 -0.08 3.61 11.87
N ILE A 87 1.08 3.42 12.51
CA ILE A 87 2.02 2.36 12.14
C ILE A 87 1.38 0.97 12.28
N TYR A 88 0.66 0.70 13.37
CA TYR A 88 -0.03 -0.59 13.55
C TYR A 88 -1.10 -0.81 12.48
N ALA A 89 -1.88 0.22 12.15
CA ALA A 89 -2.86 0.14 11.06
C ALA A 89 -2.19 -0.13 9.72
N GLY A 90 -1.12 0.62 9.39
CA GLY A 90 -0.36 0.43 8.16
C GLY A 90 0.27 -0.95 8.06
N LEU A 91 0.86 -1.47 9.13
CA LEU A 91 1.42 -2.83 9.15
C LEU A 91 0.33 -3.90 8.95
N ALA A 92 -0.83 -3.77 9.58
CA ALA A 92 -1.94 -4.70 9.40
C ALA A 92 -2.42 -4.71 7.93
N VAL A 93 -2.57 -3.54 7.32
CA VAL A 93 -2.98 -3.42 5.92
C VAL A 93 -1.89 -3.98 4.99
N TRP A 94 -0.62 -3.63 5.20
CA TRP A 94 0.50 -4.18 4.43
C TRP A 94 0.57 -5.71 4.47
N LEU A 95 0.36 -6.33 5.64
CA LEU A 95 0.31 -7.80 5.76
C LEU A 95 -0.71 -8.41 4.80
N LEU A 96 -1.90 -7.81 4.71
CA LEU A 96 -3.01 -8.33 3.92
C LEU A 96 -2.92 -7.98 2.44
N THR A 97 -2.42 -6.80 2.10
CA THR A 97 -2.40 -6.29 0.72
C THR A 97 -1.10 -6.60 -0.02
N THR A 98 0.00 -6.78 0.71
CA THR A 98 1.33 -6.93 0.10
C THR A 98 2.01 -8.24 0.53
N LEU A 99 2.25 -8.45 1.84
CA LEU A 99 3.04 -9.60 2.28
C LEU A 99 2.37 -10.92 1.91
N PHE A 100 1.12 -11.13 2.28
CA PHE A 100 0.46 -12.41 2.01
C PHE A 100 0.26 -12.69 0.52
N PRO A 101 -0.20 -11.75 -0.32
CA PRO A 101 -0.26 -11.94 -1.77
C PRO A 101 1.12 -12.21 -2.38
N ASN A 102 2.17 -11.47 -2.00
CA ASN A 102 3.50 -11.68 -2.54
C ASN A 102 4.06 -13.05 -2.16
N VAL A 103 3.88 -13.48 -0.91
CA VAL A 103 4.29 -14.83 -0.49
C VAL A 103 3.51 -15.90 -1.27
N ALA A 104 2.20 -15.75 -1.41
CA ALA A 104 1.36 -16.74 -2.08
C ALA A 104 1.67 -16.83 -3.59
N PHE A 105 1.61 -15.72 -4.30
CA PHE A 105 1.67 -15.72 -5.77
C PHE A 105 3.09 -15.60 -6.32
N MET A 106 3.94 -14.82 -5.69
CA MET A 106 5.29 -14.61 -6.21
C MET A 106 6.25 -15.69 -5.73
N HIS A 107 6.22 -16.04 -4.43
CA HIS A 107 7.15 -16.98 -3.84
C HIS A 107 6.66 -18.43 -3.92
N VAL A 108 5.47 -18.75 -3.38
CA VAL A 108 4.97 -20.15 -3.36
C VAL A 108 4.58 -20.62 -4.77
N ALA A 109 3.88 -19.81 -5.55
CA ALA A 109 3.52 -20.14 -6.92
C ALA A 109 4.66 -19.91 -7.94
N HIS A 110 5.81 -19.39 -7.50
CA HIS A 110 7.00 -19.12 -8.33
C HIS A 110 6.72 -18.29 -9.58
N LEU A 111 5.77 -17.32 -9.50
CA LEU A 111 5.45 -16.47 -10.64
C LEU A 111 6.56 -15.47 -10.96
N PHE A 112 7.33 -15.06 -9.96
CA PHE A 112 8.42 -14.10 -10.11
C PHE A 112 9.68 -14.55 -9.35
N PRO A 113 10.86 -14.01 -9.70
CA PRO A 113 12.09 -14.30 -8.99
C PRO A 113 12.01 -13.87 -7.50
N ASN A 114 12.59 -14.66 -6.61
CA ASN A 114 12.56 -14.42 -5.15
C ASN A 114 13.08 -13.04 -4.75
N HIS A 115 14.10 -12.53 -5.45
CA HIS A 115 14.65 -11.19 -5.16
C HIS A 115 13.65 -10.08 -5.49
N LEU A 116 12.85 -10.20 -6.55
CA LEU A 116 11.79 -9.25 -6.87
C LEU A 116 10.70 -9.29 -5.80
N THR A 117 10.26 -10.51 -5.42
CA THR A 117 9.31 -10.71 -4.32
C THR A 117 9.77 -10.05 -3.03
N LEU A 118 11.04 -10.23 -2.66
CA LEU A 118 11.60 -9.63 -1.45
C LEU A 118 11.58 -8.11 -1.50
N TYR A 119 12.06 -7.51 -2.61
CA TYR A 119 12.16 -6.06 -2.73
C TYR A 119 10.79 -5.37 -2.80
N THR A 120 9.82 -5.93 -3.53
CA THR A 120 8.46 -5.39 -3.56
C THR A 120 7.76 -5.52 -2.21
N THR A 121 8.04 -6.60 -1.46
CA THR A 121 7.47 -6.77 -0.13
C THR A 121 8.06 -5.76 0.87
N LEU A 122 9.37 -5.54 0.85
CA LEU A 122 10.04 -4.54 1.70
C LEU A 122 9.68 -3.10 1.29
N GLY A 123 9.58 -2.83 -0.01
CA GLY A 123 9.09 -1.55 -0.52
C GLY A 123 7.68 -1.26 -0.02
N GLY A 124 6.78 -2.21 -0.19
CA GLY A 124 5.38 -2.09 0.22
C GLY A 124 5.19 -1.78 1.71
N VAL A 125 6.08 -2.24 2.62
CA VAL A 125 5.97 -1.84 4.03
C VAL A 125 6.23 -0.34 4.21
N VAL A 126 7.20 0.20 3.48
CA VAL A 126 7.50 1.64 3.51
C VAL A 126 6.31 2.43 2.95
N GLU A 127 5.81 2.04 1.77
CA GLU A 127 4.70 2.69 1.08
C GLU A 127 3.44 2.75 1.94
N VAL A 128 2.98 1.59 2.41
CA VAL A 128 1.70 1.48 3.13
C VAL A 128 1.80 2.10 4.52
N VAL A 129 2.89 1.88 5.26
CA VAL A 129 3.04 2.45 6.61
C VAL A 129 3.21 3.97 6.53
N PHE A 130 4.05 4.47 5.64
CA PHE A 130 4.26 5.91 5.48
C PHE A 130 2.99 6.61 4.99
N GLY A 131 2.31 6.04 4.00
CA GLY A 131 1.03 6.54 3.52
C GLY A 131 -0.02 6.58 4.62
N THR A 132 -0.12 5.51 5.43
CA THR A 132 -1.05 5.48 6.57
C THR A 132 -0.74 6.55 7.60
N VAL A 133 0.53 6.78 7.93
CA VAL A 133 0.95 7.85 8.85
C VAL A 133 0.59 9.22 8.28
N ALA A 134 0.85 9.46 6.99
CA ALA A 134 0.50 10.71 6.32
C ALA A 134 -1.02 10.97 6.38
N GLY A 135 -1.84 9.99 6.01
CA GLY A 135 -3.30 10.10 6.05
C GLY A 135 -3.84 10.24 7.48
N ALA A 136 -3.27 9.53 8.45
CA ALA A 136 -3.67 9.62 9.85
C ALA A 136 -3.41 11.01 10.44
N SER A 137 -2.43 11.76 9.94
CA SER A 137 -2.12 13.12 10.40
C SER A 137 -3.25 14.11 10.15
N VAL A 138 -4.07 13.89 9.12
CA VAL A 138 -5.22 14.74 8.76
C VAL A 138 -6.55 14.19 9.28
N TYR A 139 -6.57 12.95 9.80
CA TYR A 139 -7.77 12.36 10.38
C TYR A 139 -8.04 12.92 11.78
N LYS A 140 -9.29 13.33 12.01
CA LYS A 140 -9.78 13.77 13.33
C LYS A 140 -11.16 13.17 13.56
N GLU A 141 -11.41 12.67 14.77
CA GLU A 141 -12.74 12.27 15.21
C GLU A 141 -13.63 13.50 15.48
N THR A 142 -14.92 13.29 15.38
CA THR A 142 -15.93 14.28 15.83
C THR A 142 -16.23 14.10 17.29
#